data_203bf2a1f6b5c364fda829e4605413c2
#
_entry.id   203bf2a1f6b5c364fda829e4605413c2
#
_cell.length_a   1.000
_cell.length_b   1.000
_cell.length_c   1.000
_cell.angle_alpha   90.00
_cell.angle_beta   90.00
_cell.angle_gamma   90.00
#
_symmetry.space_group_name_H-M   'P 1'
#
loop_
_entity.id
_entity.type
_entity.pdbx_description
1 polymer ?
#
loop_
_entity_poly.entity_id
_entity_poly.type
_entity_poly.pdbx_seq_one_letter_code
_entity_poly.pdbx_strand_id
1 'polypeptide(L)'
;MTEKTKKLVLFDAHAIIHRAYHALPDFSSSQGEPTGGLYGVSTMLMRIVADFKPDYLAACFDRAEATFRKQVYEGYKAGRPKAEEELVAQLIRARDIFAAFGIPIYDAAGFEADDVIGTIVEKLKDEKNLQIIIASGDMDTLQLVRGNEVVVYTLRKGLTDTVTYDEKAVRERYGFAPSLVADFKGLKGDPSDNIIGVPGIGDKTATTLIQEFGSVENIFEKLKQDEEVFADKGIKPRVVTLLKENEEEAIFSKTLAIIRQDAPIDFSLPAQTWPETFSPASVEKIFSELEFRSLVGRIKSLKIKDELKDESKDLAETGFAPQDIRRVGVMVWLLNSDLTVPTWEDIQQFTGCDSLLEAEKFALAELKKKKLDKVWTEIEAPLLPIIEKAEKRGILVDANYLKNLAKDYHHKLAKLENEIYEFVGEIFNLNSPKQLGEVLFDKLGLSAKG
;
A
#
# COMPACT_ATOMS: atom_id res chain seq x y z
N MET A 1 6.84 30.75 15.20
CA MET A 1 5.91 29.61 15.07
C MET A 1 6.35 28.84 13.84
N THR A 2 6.82 27.62 13.97
CA THR A 2 7.11 26.75 12.80
C THR A 2 5.77 26.43 12.15
N GLU A 3 5.58 26.84 10.90
CA GLU A 3 4.41 26.45 10.12
C GLU A 3 4.30 24.92 10.09
N LYS A 4 3.11 24.41 10.37
CA LYS A 4 2.83 22.96 10.34
C LYS A 4 3.02 22.45 8.91
N THR A 5 3.82 21.42 8.72
CA THR A 5 3.99 20.77 7.41
C THR A 5 2.66 20.18 6.96
N LYS A 6 2.14 20.61 5.82
CA LYS A 6 0.94 20.07 5.18
C LYS A 6 1.25 18.76 4.50
N LYS A 7 0.22 17.91 4.37
CA LYS A 7 0.35 16.58 3.74
C LYS A 7 -0.57 16.45 2.55
N LEU A 8 -0.01 16.05 1.41
CA LEU A 8 -0.75 15.63 0.22
C LEU A 8 -0.59 14.12 0.05
N VAL A 9 -1.70 13.39 -0.05
CA VAL A 9 -1.66 11.98 -0.45
C VAL A 9 -2.08 11.84 -1.90
N LEU A 10 -1.24 11.18 -2.70
CA LEU A 10 -1.48 10.80 -4.08
C LEU A 10 -1.78 9.30 -4.14
N PHE A 11 -2.94 8.93 -4.63
CA PHE A 11 -3.34 7.53 -4.78
C PHE A 11 -3.04 7.06 -6.20
N ASP A 12 -2.24 6.01 -6.31
CA ASP A 12 -2.22 5.16 -7.49
C ASP A 12 -3.44 4.24 -7.43
N ALA A 13 -4.53 4.67 -8.04
CA ALA A 13 -5.81 4.01 -7.88
C ALA A 13 -5.80 2.59 -8.48
N HIS A 14 -5.17 2.40 -9.65
CA HIS A 14 -5.11 1.08 -10.30
C HIS A 14 -4.32 0.07 -9.48
N ALA A 15 -3.12 0.41 -9.03
CA ALA A 15 -2.30 -0.50 -8.22
C ALA A 15 -2.99 -0.87 -6.90
N ILE A 16 -3.69 0.08 -6.27
CA ILE A 16 -4.43 -0.17 -5.03
C ILE A 16 -5.62 -1.10 -5.27
N ILE A 17 -6.41 -0.85 -6.33
CA ILE A 17 -7.60 -1.65 -6.65
C ILE A 17 -7.20 -3.07 -7.05
N HIS A 18 -6.22 -3.23 -7.92
CA HIS A 18 -5.67 -4.53 -8.30
C HIS A 18 -5.25 -5.34 -7.07
N ARG A 19 -4.51 -4.70 -6.17
CA ARG A 19 -4.06 -5.36 -4.96
C ARG A 19 -5.20 -5.75 -4.03
N ALA A 20 -6.20 -4.89 -3.88
CA ALA A 20 -7.38 -5.15 -3.07
C ALA A 20 -8.20 -6.30 -3.65
N TYR A 21 -8.40 -6.33 -4.96
CA TYR A 21 -9.12 -7.37 -5.67
C TYR A 21 -8.50 -8.76 -5.44
N HIS A 22 -7.18 -8.89 -5.58
CA HIS A 22 -6.51 -10.17 -5.38
C HIS A 22 -6.26 -10.54 -3.91
N ALA A 23 -6.42 -9.62 -2.98
CA ALA A 23 -6.19 -9.87 -1.54
C ALA A 23 -7.46 -10.28 -0.78
N LEU A 24 -8.63 -10.02 -1.33
CA LEU A 24 -9.92 -10.29 -0.70
C LEU A 24 -10.66 -11.42 -1.43
N PRO A 25 -11.54 -12.14 -0.72
CA PRO A 25 -12.47 -13.06 -1.37
C PRO A 25 -13.41 -12.36 -2.35
N ASP A 26 -14.01 -13.12 -3.24
CA ASP A 26 -15.03 -12.64 -4.16
C ASP A 26 -16.28 -12.21 -3.39
N PHE A 27 -16.44 -10.91 -3.21
CA PHE A 27 -17.64 -10.30 -2.65
C PHE A 27 -18.50 -9.74 -3.77
N SER A 28 -19.81 -9.92 -3.63
CA SER A 28 -20.79 -9.30 -4.51
C SER A 28 -21.92 -8.69 -3.69
N SER A 29 -22.50 -7.60 -4.19
CA SER A 29 -23.74 -7.04 -3.65
C SER A 29 -24.91 -8.01 -3.85
N SER A 30 -26.05 -7.76 -3.19
CA SER A 30 -27.27 -8.54 -3.37
C SER A 30 -27.79 -8.53 -4.81
N GLN A 31 -27.33 -7.57 -5.63
CA GLN A 31 -27.65 -7.43 -7.06
C GLN A 31 -26.63 -8.11 -7.98
N GLY A 32 -25.58 -8.76 -7.40
CA GLY A 32 -24.55 -9.47 -8.16
C GLY A 32 -23.42 -8.55 -8.66
N GLU A 33 -23.33 -7.29 -8.21
CA GLU A 33 -22.21 -6.40 -8.53
C GLU A 33 -20.95 -6.86 -7.76
N PRO A 34 -19.80 -7.09 -8.43
CA PRO A 34 -18.56 -7.47 -7.76
C PRO A 34 -18.03 -6.30 -6.96
N THR A 35 -17.75 -6.50 -5.65
CA THR A 35 -17.43 -5.41 -4.72
C THR A 35 -16.17 -5.62 -3.89
N GLY A 36 -15.47 -6.76 -3.99
CA GLY A 36 -14.31 -7.09 -3.17
C GLY A 36 -13.19 -6.06 -3.24
N GLY A 37 -12.75 -5.69 -4.45
CA GLY A 37 -11.74 -4.65 -4.67
C GLY A 37 -12.20 -3.28 -4.18
N LEU A 38 -13.48 -2.93 -4.39
CA LEU A 38 -14.07 -1.68 -3.94
C LEU A 38 -14.09 -1.56 -2.41
N TYR A 39 -14.43 -2.66 -1.72
CA TYR A 39 -14.36 -2.73 -0.25
C TYR A 39 -12.94 -2.52 0.26
N GLY A 40 -11.97 -3.17 -0.39
CA GLY A 40 -10.56 -3.04 -0.05
C GLY A 40 -10.04 -1.62 -0.24
N VAL A 41 -10.35 -0.99 -1.38
CA VAL A 41 -10.01 0.43 -1.65
C VAL A 41 -10.62 1.34 -0.59
N SER A 42 -11.91 1.18 -0.30
CA SER A 42 -12.60 1.99 0.71
C SER A 42 -11.95 1.87 2.08
N THR A 43 -11.60 0.65 2.50
CA THR A 43 -10.91 0.39 3.75
C THR A 43 -9.54 1.04 3.79
N MET A 44 -8.81 1.00 2.68
CA MET A 44 -7.48 1.58 2.57
C MET A 44 -7.51 3.12 2.57
N LEU A 45 -8.47 3.74 1.86
CA LEU A 45 -8.71 5.18 1.91
C LEU A 45 -8.94 5.66 3.34
N MET A 46 -9.85 5.01 4.05
CA MET A 46 -10.17 5.36 5.44
C MET A 46 -8.94 5.21 6.35
N ARG A 47 -8.14 4.16 6.16
CA ARG A 47 -6.92 3.95 6.92
C ARG A 47 -5.89 5.03 6.65
N ILE A 48 -5.61 5.35 5.38
CA ILE A 48 -4.65 6.40 5.00
C ILE A 48 -5.06 7.75 5.58
N VAL A 49 -6.36 8.07 5.55
CA VAL A 49 -6.89 9.29 6.17
C VAL A 49 -6.66 9.29 7.68
N ALA A 50 -6.89 8.17 8.35
CA ALA A 50 -6.68 8.05 9.81
C ALA A 50 -5.19 8.14 10.19
N ASP A 51 -4.30 7.44 9.45
CA ASP A 51 -2.88 7.34 9.76
C ASP A 51 -2.13 8.65 9.46
N PHE A 52 -2.43 9.30 8.32
CA PHE A 52 -1.68 10.47 7.87
C PHE A 52 -2.35 11.80 8.16
N LYS A 53 -3.67 11.83 8.37
CA LYS A 53 -4.47 13.06 8.53
C LYS A 53 -4.13 14.09 7.45
N PRO A 54 -4.36 13.77 6.17
CA PRO A 54 -3.90 14.58 5.05
C PRO A 54 -4.66 15.90 4.95
N ASP A 55 -3.94 16.94 4.55
CA ASP A 55 -4.55 18.25 4.20
C ASP A 55 -5.11 18.21 2.77
N TYR A 56 -4.49 17.43 1.88
CA TYR A 56 -4.89 17.30 0.47
C TYR A 56 -4.87 15.85 0.02
N LEU A 57 -5.77 15.50 -0.89
CA LEU A 57 -5.87 14.19 -1.51
C LEU A 57 -6.04 14.34 -3.02
N ALA A 58 -5.45 13.44 -3.79
CA ALA A 58 -5.70 13.29 -5.22
C ALA A 58 -5.55 11.83 -5.64
N ALA A 59 -6.36 11.38 -6.60
CA ALA A 59 -6.30 10.04 -7.14
C ALA A 59 -5.85 10.08 -8.61
N CYS A 60 -4.88 9.24 -8.96
CA CYS A 60 -4.37 9.11 -10.30
C CYS A 60 -4.83 7.79 -10.90
N PHE A 61 -5.38 7.85 -12.11
CA PHE A 61 -5.95 6.70 -12.82
C PHE A 61 -5.29 6.50 -14.17
N ASP A 62 -5.12 5.24 -14.55
CA ASP A 62 -4.82 4.91 -15.93
C ASP A 62 -6.05 5.14 -16.81
N ARG A 63 -5.79 5.43 -18.09
CA ARG A 63 -6.81 5.43 -19.14
C ARG A 63 -6.73 4.13 -19.96
N ALA A 64 -7.82 3.76 -20.57
CA ALA A 64 -7.88 2.57 -21.43
C ALA A 64 -7.06 2.70 -22.73
N GLU A 65 -6.63 3.91 -23.08
CA GLU A 65 -5.91 4.23 -24.31
C GLU A 65 -4.45 3.74 -24.21
N ALA A 66 -3.85 3.44 -25.37
CA ALA A 66 -2.46 3.03 -25.44
C ALA A 66 -1.54 4.16 -24.95
N THR A 67 -0.62 3.82 -24.02
CA THR A 67 0.37 4.76 -23.50
C THR A 67 1.52 4.97 -24.49
N PHE A 68 2.31 6.03 -24.29
CA PHE A 68 3.49 6.29 -25.12
C PHE A 68 4.47 5.11 -25.10
N ARG A 69 4.57 4.39 -23.97
CA ARG A 69 5.43 3.20 -23.84
C ARG A 69 4.98 2.11 -24.81
N LYS A 70 3.68 1.88 -24.91
CA LYS A 70 3.10 0.91 -25.84
C LYS A 70 3.26 1.33 -27.30
N GLN A 71 3.27 2.64 -27.58
CA GLN A 71 3.52 3.19 -28.93
C GLN A 71 4.98 3.02 -29.35
N VAL A 72 5.92 3.20 -28.41
CA VAL A 72 7.37 3.08 -28.68
C VAL A 72 7.82 1.61 -28.68
N TYR A 73 7.20 0.77 -27.86
CA TYR A 73 7.52 -0.65 -27.71
C TYR A 73 6.24 -1.48 -27.65
N GLU A 74 5.88 -2.11 -28.75
CA GLU A 74 4.67 -2.96 -28.83
C GLU A 74 4.68 -4.12 -27.81
N GLY A 75 5.87 -4.61 -27.46
CA GLY A 75 6.08 -5.63 -26.43
C GLY A 75 5.78 -5.18 -25.01
N TYR A 76 5.69 -3.86 -24.74
CA TYR A 76 5.48 -3.35 -23.38
C TYR A 76 4.19 -3.92 -22.75
N LYS A 77 4.32 -4.54 -21.58
CA LYS A 77 3.22 -5.23 -20.85
C LYS A 77 2.48 -6.32 -21.67
N ALA A 78 3.06 -6.81 -22.77
CA ALA A 78 2.40 -7.80 -23.64
C ALA A 78 2.20 -9.16 -22.95
N GLY A 79 3.01 -9.49 -21.95
CA GLY A 79 2.90 -10.72 -21.15
C GLY A 79 1.82 -10.66 -20.06
N ARG A 80 1.23 -9.49 -19.79
CA ARG A 80 0.19 -9.38 -18.76
C ARG A 80 -1.10 -10.03 -19.24
N PRO A 81 -1.73 -10.92 -18.42
CA PRO A 81 -3.04 -11.46 -18.75
C PRO A 81 -4.05 -10.32 -18.89
N LYS A 82 -5.04 -10.52 -19.75
CA LYS A 82 -6.16 -9.57 -19.86
C LYS A 82 -6.87 -9.49 -18.51
N ALA A 83 -7.14 -8.27 -18.05
CA ALA A 83 -7.86 -8.07 -16.80
C ALA A 83 -9.25 -8.74 -16.88
N GLU A 84 -9.65 -9.37 -15.80
CA GLU A 84 -10.97 -9.98 -15.65
C GLU A 84 -12.07 -8.92 -15.77
N GLU A 85 -13.20 -9.27 -16.34
CA GLU A 85 -14.30 -8.32 -16.55
C GLU A 85 -14.80 -7.72 -15.23
N GLU A 86 -14.81 -8.52 -14.18
CA GLU A 86 -15.17 -8.10 -12.82
C GLU A 86 -14.20 -7.06 -12.25
N LEU A 87 -12.90 -7.22 -12.50
CA LEU A 87 -11.91 -6.23 -12.09
C LEU A 87 -12.07 -4.93 -12.88
N VAL A 88 -12.32 -5.01 -14.19
CA VAL A 88 -12.56 -3.83 -15.03
C VAL A 88 -13.79 -3.07 -14.55
N ALA A 89 -14.87 -3.76 -14.23
CA ALA A 89 -16.08 -3.14 -13.67
C ALA A 89 -15.78 -2.40 -12.35
N GLN A 90 -14.98 -3.00 -11.47
CA GLN A 90 -14.60 -2.39 -10.20
C GLN A 90 -13.64 -1.20 -10.38
N LEU A 91 -12.73 -1.23 -11.36
CA LEU A 91 -11.88 -0.09 -11.71
C LEU A 91 -12.69 1.13 -12.15
N ILE A 92 -13.74 0.91 -12.93
CA ILE A 92 -14.66 1.97 -13.36
C ILE A 92 -15.44 2.51 -12.16
N ARG A 93 -16.04 1.62 -11.36
CA ARG A 93 -16.87 1.97 -10.20
C ARG A 93 -16.07 2.64 -9.07
N ALA A 94 -14.77 2.34 -8.94
CA ALA A 94 -13.91 2.96 -7.94
C ALA A 94 -13.82 4.49 -8.08
N ARG A 95 -13.97 5.03 -9.29
CA ARG A 95 -14.02 6.50 -9.51
C ARG A 95 -15.15 7.15 -8.69
N ASP A 96 -16.29 6.47 -8.55
CA ASP A 96 -17.41 6.97 -7.76
C ASP A 96 -17.08 7.00 -6.27
N ILE A 97 -16.28 6.03 -5.78
CA ILE A 97 -15.80 6.02 -4.39
C ILE A 97 -14.90 7.24 -4.15
N PHE A 98 -13.87 7.45 -4.99
CA PHE A 98 -12.99 8.61 -4.86
C PHE A 98 -13.77 9.94 -4.93
N ALA A 99 -14.73 10.04 -5.86
CA ALA A 99 -15.60 11.21 -5.98
C ALA A 99 -16.47 11.42 -4.73
N ALA A 100 -17.02 10.34 -4.14
CA ALA A 100 -17.81 10.41 -2.91
C ALA A 100 -16.98 10.89 -1.71
N PHE A 101 -15.69 10.53 -1.66
CA PHE A 101 -14.73 11.07 -0.68
C PHE A 101 -14.30 12.51 -0.96
N GLY A 102 -14.78 13.14 -2.06
CA GLY A 102 -14.35 14.47 -2.46
C GLY A 102 -12.91 14.52 -2.93
N ILE A 103 -12.37 13.41 -3.43
CA ILE A 103 -10.99 13.28 -3.91
C ILE A 103 -10.96 13.57 -5.41
N PRO A 104 -10.28 14.62 -5.87
CA PRO A 104 -10.16 14.91 -7.29
C PRO A 104 -9.39 13.79 -8.01
N ILE A 105 -9.83 13.49 -9.23
CA ILE A 105 -9.28 12.43 -10.07
C ILE A 105 -8.50 13.06 -11.21
N TYR A 106 -7.26 12.56 -11.42
CA TYR A 106 -6.38 12.98 -12.51
C TYR A 106 -6.02 11.77 -13.37
N ASP A 107 -6.11 11.95 -14.67
CA ASP A 107 -5.64 11.02 -15.69
C ASP A 107 -5.22 11.78 -16.94
N ALA A 108 -4.37 11.20 -17.78
CA ALA A 108 -3.90 11.82 -19.01
C ALA A 108 -3.84 10.80 -20.16
N ALA A 109 -4.32 11.18 -21.34
CA ALA A 109 -4.24 10.34 -22.53
C ALA A 109 -2.79 10.08 -22.92
N GLY A 110 -2.43 8.82 -23.14
CA GLY A 110 -1.07 8.40 -23.50
C GLY A 110 -0.09 8.27 -22.34
N PHE A 111 -0.53 8.51 -21.09
CA PHE A 111 0.28 8.40 -19.87
C PHE A 111 -0.34 7.40 -18.90
N GLU A 112 0.49 6.84 -18.05
CA GLU A 112 0.06 5.95 -16.96
C GLU A 112 -0.17 6.75 -15.67
N ALA A 113 -0.87 6.17 -14.70
CA ALA A 113 -1.12 6.80 -13.40
C ALA A 113 0.18 7.24 -12.72
N ASP A 114 1.25 6.44 -12.84
CA ASP A 114 2.57 6.77 -12.31
C ASP A 114 3.15 8.05 -12.92
N ASP A 115 2.96 8.27 -14.23
CA ASP A 115 3.43 9.48 -14.91
C ASP A 115 2.63 10.70 -14.43
N VAL A 116 1.33 10.53 -14.17
CA VAL A 116 0.48 11.57 -13.58
C VAL A 116 0.97 11.92 -12.17
N ILE A 117 1.26 10.90 -11.34
CA ILE A 117 1.84 11.07 -9.99
C ILE A 117 3.19 11.79 -10.09
N GLY A 118 4.10 11.33 -10.96
CA GLY A 118 5.40 11.95 -11.18
C GLY A 118 5.30 13.42 -11.58
N THR A 119 4.32 13.73 -12.44
CA THR A 119 4.06 15.12 -12.88
C THR A 119 3.55 16.00 -11.73
N ILE A 120 2.68 15.49 -10.87
CA ILE A 120 2.21 16.23 -9.68
C ILE A 120 3.38 16.48 -8.71
N VAL A 121 4.20 15.46 -8.45
CA VAL A 121 5.40 15.59 -7.60
C VAL A 121 6.36 16.64 -8.13
N GLU A 122 6.62 16.66 -9.45
CA GLU A 122 7.50 17.65 -10.07
C GLU A 122 6.92 19.07 -10.03
N LYS A 123 5.62 19.23 -10.28
CA LYS A 123 4.95 20.54 -10.18
C LYS A 123 5.01 21.15 -8.78
N LEU A 124 5.10 20.31 -7.76
CA LEU A 124 5.11 20.73 -6.35
C LEU A 124 6.51 20.72 -5.72
N LYS A 125 7.56 20.54 -6.50
CA LYS A 125 8.94 20.41 -5.97
C LYS A 125 9.45 21.63 -5.18
N ASP A 126 8.93 22.81 -5.51
CA ASP A 126 9.32 24.08 -4.88
C ASP A 126 8.36 24.50 -3.76
N GLU A 127 7.28 23.72 -3.50
CA GLU A 127 6.33 23.98 -2.44
C GLU A 127 6.95 23.74 -1.06
N LYS A 128 7.02 24.79 -0.26
CA LYS A 128 7.58 24.73 1.10
C LYS A 128 6.56 24.16 2.09
N ASN A 129 7.04 23.45 3.08
CA ASN A 129 6.21 22.87 4.15
C ASN A 129 5.11 21.93 3.64
N LEU A 130 5.41 21.18 2.56
CA LEU A 130 4.54 20.14 2.01
C LEU A 130 5.26 18.80 2.04
N GLN A 131 4.61 17.78 2.58
CA GLN A 131 5.00 16.39 2.45
C GLN A 131 4.06 15.69 1.48
N ILE A 132 4.60 14.99 0.48
CA ILE A 132 3.85 14.21 -0.48
C ILE A 132 3.99 12.73 -0.12
N ILE A 133 2.87 12.04 0.03
CA ILE A 133 2.79 10.62 0.35
C ILE A 133 2.16 9.93 -0.85
N ILE A 134 2.93 9.12 -1.56
CA ILE A 134 2.44 8.33 -2.69
C ILE A 134 1.93 7.00 -2.15
N ALA A 135 0.63 6.77 -2.22
CA ALA A 135 0.00 5.51 -1.84
C ALA A 135 -0.11 4.62 -3.09
N SER A 136 0.82 3.68 -3.24
CA SER A 136 0.88 2.76 -4.38
C SER A 136 1.26 1.35 -3.97
N GLY A 137 0.79 0.36 -4.73
CA GLY A 137 1.27 -1.01 -4.68
C GLY A 137 2.47 -1.27 -5.57
N ASP A 138 2.80 -0.33 -6.45
CA ASP A 138 3.90 -0.44 -7.41
C ASP A 138 5.20 0.15 -6.83
N MET A 139 6.27 -0.66 -6.90
CA MET A 139 7.59 -0.27 -6.41
C MET A 139 8.34 0.67 -7.37
N ASP A 140 7.82 0.89 -8.57
CA ASP A 140 8.41 1.82 -9.54
C ASP A 140 8.28 3.26 -9.05
N THR A 141 7.24 3.56 -8.30
CA THR A 141 7.04 4.85 -7.66
C THR A 141 8.16 5.23 -6.68
N LEU A 142 8.99 4.27 -6.24
CA LEU A 142 10.16 4.55 -5.40
C LEU A 142 11.18 5.46 -6.06
N GLN A 143 11.22 5.55 -7.39
CA GLN A 143 12.08 6.50 -8.10
C GLN A 143 11.73 7.97 -7.84
N LEU A 144 10.50 8.23 -7.36
CA LEU A 144 10.01 9.57 -7.02
C LEU A 144 10.34 10.00 -5.59
N VAL A 145 10.83 9.09 -4.75
CA VAL A 145 11.18 9.38 -3.35
C VAL A 145 12.29 10.42 -3.26
N ARG A 146 12.07 11.43 -2.38
CA ARG A 146 13.02 12.53 -2.16
C ARG A 146 13.06 12.90 -0.67
N GLY A 147 14.16 12.58 0.00
CA GLY A 147 14.30 12.79 1.44
C GLY A 147 13.11 12.25 2.24
N ASN A 148 12.53 13.12 3.06
CA ASN A 148 11.25 12.92 3.77
C ASN A 148 10.11 13.75 3.15
N GLU A 149 10.39 14.51 2.09
CA GLU A 149 9.42 15.39 1.44
C GLU A 149 8.49 14.59 0.52
N VAL A 150 9.03 13.57 -0.17
CA VAL A 150 8.26 12.65 -0.99
C VAL A 150 8.56 11.23 -0.51
N VAL A 151 7.53 10.55 -0.01
CA VAL A 151 7.62 9.18 0.51
C VAL A 151 6.60 8.28 -0.17
N VAL A 152 6.89 6.98 -0.26
CA VAL A 152 5.96 5.99 -0.80
C VAL A 152 5.42 5.14 0.34
N TYR A 153 4.10 5.13 0.46
CA TYR A 153 3.36 4.26 1.37
C TYR A 153 2.79 3.08 0.59
N THR A 154 3.22 1.88 0.92
CA THR A 154 2.81 0.68 0.21
C THR A 154 2.38 -0.43 1.15
N LEU A 155 1.59 -1.35 0.61
CA LEU A 155 1.19 -2.58 1.28
C LEU A 155 2.28 -3.64 1.10
N ARG A 156 2.71 -4.29 2.18
CA ARG A 156 3.66 -5.39 2.15
C ARG A 156 2.94 -6.73 1.97
N LYS A 157 1.94 -7.02 2.83
CA LYS A 157 1.17 -8.25 2.77
C LYS A 157 -0.29 -7.99 3.15
N GLY A 158 -1.23 -8.42 2.29
CA GLY A 158 -2.66 -8.15 2.48
C GLY A 158 -2.96 -6.65 2.49
N LEU A 159 -3.98 -6.23 3.24
CA LEU A 159 -4.42 -4.83 3.37
C LEU A 159 -3.96 -4.16 4.67
N THR A 160 -3.31 -4.90 5.58
CA THR A 160 -2.97 -4.41 6.93
C THR A 160 -1.48 -4.20 7.18
N ASP A 161 -0.61 -4.96 6.52
CA ASP A 161 0.84 -4.81 6.66
C ASP A 161 1.35 -3.76 5.67
N THR A 162 1.71 -2.59 6.18
CA THR A 162 2.13 -1.44 5.39
C THR A 162 3.53 -0.99 5.73
N VAL A 163 4.20 -0.38 4.80
CA VAL A 163 5.53 0.21 4.98
C VAL A 163 5.63 1.55 4.27
N THR A 164 6.31 2.50 4.90
CA THR A 164 6.65 3.78 4.29
C THR A 164 8.13 3.76 3.88
N TYR A 165 8.40 4.09 2.62
CA TYR A 165 9.74 4.24 2.08
C TYR A 165 10.08 5.72 1.96
N ASP A 166 10.98 6.19 2.78
CA ASP A 166 11.74 7.41 2.60
C ASP A 166 13.05 7.12 1.84
N GLU A 167 13.86 8.11 1.57
CA GLU A 167 15.13 7.92 0.87
C GLU A 167 16.06 6.95 1.60
N LYS A 168 16.08 6.99 2.92
CA LYS A 168 16.91 6.08 3.73
C LYS A 168 16.43 4.63 3.57
N ALA A 169 15.14 4.39 3.65
CA ALA A 169 14.58 3.05 3.50
C ALA A 169 14.81 2.50 2.07
N VAL A 170 14.75 3.34 1.03
CA VAL A 170 15.09 2.92 -0.34
C VAL A 170 16.57 2.57 -0.45
N ARG A 171 17.47 3.39 0.11
CA ARG A 171 18.92 3.09 0.14
C ARG A 171 19.24 1.81 0.93
N GLU A 172 18.56 1.58 2.04
CA GLU A 172 18.72 0.33 2.81
C GLU A 172 18.27 -0.90 2.04
N ARG A 173 17.21 -0.77 1.24
CA ARG A 173 16.65 -1.86 0.44
C ARG A 173 17.46 -2.20 -0.81
N TYR A 174 17.85 -1.18 -1.58
CA TYR A 174 18.48 -1.35 -2.90
C TYR A 174 19.99 -1.09 -2.89
N GLY A 175 20.50 -0.41 -1.87
CA GLY A 175 21.92 -0.02 -1.78
C GLY A 175 22.29 1.21 -2.61
N PHE A 176 21.32 1.90 -3.24
CA PHE A 176 21.52 3.11 -4.06
C PHE A 176 20.35 4.10 -3.88
N ALA A 177 20.50 5.30 -4.46
CA ALA A 177 19.52 6.37 -4.34
C ALA A 177 18.22 6.08 -5.12
N PRO A 178 17.06 6.60 -4.68
CA PRO A 178 15.78 6.48 -5.38
C PRO A 178 15.84 6.83 -6.86
N SER A 179 16.54 7.91 -7.22
CA SER A 179 16.68 8.38 -8.59
C SER A 179 17.35 7.39 -9.57
N LEU A 180 18.00 6.34 -9.04
CA LEU A 180 18.67 5.30 -9.82
C LEU A 180 17.84 4.03 -10.00
N VAL A 181 16.57 4.02 -9.54
CA VAL A 181 15.67 2.86 -9.70
C VAL A 181 15.40 2.56 -11.18
N ALA A 182 15.20 3.60 -12.00
CA ALA A 182 15.01 3.43 -13.44
C ALA A 182 16.29 2.92 -14.13
N ASP A 183 17.47 3.37 -13.69
CA ASP A 183 18.78 2.88 -14.17
C ASP A 183 18.98 1.41 -13.85
N PHE A 184 18.63 1.03 -12.63
CA PHE A 184 18.67 -0.36 -12.20
C PHE A 184 17.78 -1.27 -13.09
N LYS A 185 16.55 -0.82 -13.40
CA LYS A 185 15.67 -1.52 -14.34
C LYS A 185 16.19 -1.51 -15.78
N GLY A 186 16.84 -0.44 -16.21
CA GLY A 186 17.50 -0.37 -17.51
C GLY A 186 18.55 -1.46 -17.70
N LEU A 187 19.28 -1.80 -16.62
CA LEU A 187 20.29 -2.86 -16.65
C LEU A 187 19.69 -4.27 -16.51
N LYS A 188 18.85 -4.49 -15.48
CA LYS A 188 18.35 -5.84 -15.18
C LYS A 188 17.11 -6.24 -15.98
N GLY A 189 16.42 -5.27 -16.58
CA GLY A 189 15.08 -5.44 -17.14
C GLY A 189 13.98 -5.49 -16.09
N ASP A 190 12.74 -5.61 -16.56
CA ASP A 190 11.56 -5.86 -15.73
C ASP A 190 10.62 -6.85 -16.44
N PRO A 191 10.60 -8.12 -16.02
CA PRO A 191 9.73 -9.11 -16.62
C PRO A 191 8.25 -8.80 -16.49
N SER A 192 7.83 -8.06 -15.43
CA SER A 192 6.41 -7.73 -15.20
C SER A 192 5.88 -6.77 -16.26
N ASP A 193 6.75 -5.89 -16.78
CA ASP A 193 6.45 -4.93 -17.82
C ASP A 193 7.01 -5.31 -19.18
N ASN A 194 7.63 -6.49 -19.26
CA ASN A 194 8.32 -6.99 -20.45
C ASN A 194 9.42 -6.02 -20.92
N ILE A 195 10.15 -5.42 -19.98
CA ILE A 195 11.34 -4.60 -20.24
C ILE A 195 12.55 -5.54 -20.24
N ILE A 196 13.33 -5.53 -21.30
CA ILE A 196 14.35 -6.54 -21.56
C ILE A 196 15.58 -6.34 -20.66
N GLY A 197 16.10 -5.11 -20.54
CA GLY A 197 17.36 -4.82 -19.88
C GLY A 197 18.56 -5.37 -20.69
N VAL A 198 19.68 -5.60 -19.99
CA VAL A 198 20.87 -6.24 -20.58
C VAL A 198 20.78 -7.75 -20.34
N PRO A 199 20.58 -8.59 -21.38
CA PRO A 199 20.49 -10.02 -21.21
C PRO A 199 21.70 -10.61 -20.48
N GLY A 200 21.45 -11.32 -19.37
CA GLY A 200 22.50 -11.90 -18.53
C GLY A 200 22.99 -11.01 -17.38
N ILE A 201 22.43 -9.80 -17.22
CA ILE A 201 22.62 -8.94 -16.04
C ILE A 201 21.37 -9.04 -15.15
N GLY A 202 21.50 -9.69 -14.00
CA GLY A 202 20.45 -9.78 -12.99
C GLY A 202 20.64 -8.78 -11.85
N ASP A 203 19.75 -8.86 -10.84
CA ASP A 203 19.67 -7.92 -9.69
C ASP A 203 21.04 -7.63 -9.06
N LYS A 204 21.82 -8.66 -8.70
CA LYS A 204 23.10 -8.49 -8.00
C LYS A 204 24.11 -7.71 -8.85
N THR A 205 24.21 -8.04 -10.13
CA THR A 205 25.18 -7.38 -11.03
C THR A 205 24.74 -5.95 -11.33
N ALA A 206 23.45 -5.73 -11.60
CA ALA A 206 22.91 -4.40 -11.80
C ALA A 206 23.09 -3.52 -10.56
N THR A 207 22.79 -4.04 -9.35
CA THR A 207 23.04 -3.32 -8.09
C THR A 207 24.52 -2.91 -7.96
N THR A 208 25.45 -3.84 -8.20
CA THR A 208 26.88 -3.53 -8.11
C THR A 208 27.31 -2.45 -9.11
N LEU A 209 26.84 -2.53 -10.36
CA LEU A 209 27.11 -1.54 -11.38
C LEU A 209 26.59 -0.15 -10.99
N ILE A 210 25.37 -0.06 -10.50
CA ILE A 210 24.76 1.19 -10.04
C ILE A 210 25.49 1.75 -8.82
N GLN A 211 25.88 0.93 -7.87
CA GLN A 211 26.61 1.37 -6.67
C GLN A 211 28.01 1.94 -7.02
N GLU A 212 28.71 1.32 -7.98
CA GLU A 212 30.06 1.72 -8.33
C GLU A 212 30.13 2.87 -9.34
N PHE A 213 29.16 2.93 -10.27
CA PHE A 213 29.24 3.86 -11.40
C PHE A 213 28.05 4.82 -11.49
N GLY A 214 26.98 4.60 -10.75
CA GLY A 214 25.79 5.45 -10.77
C GLY A 214 24.85 5.12 -11.93
N SER A 215 24.52 6.12 -12.76
CA SER A 215 23.54 5.96 -13.84
C SER A 215 24.05 5.07 -15.01
N VAL A 216 23.11 4.59 -15.80
CA VAL A 216 23.40 3.83 -17.03
C VAL A 216 24.34 4.60 -17.96
N GLU A 217 24.10 5.90 -18.13
CA GLU A 217 24.94 6.78 -18.96
C GLU A 217 26.37 6.82 -18.43
N ASN A 218 26.53 7.00 -17.11
CA ASN A 218 27.87 7.03 -16.49
C ASN A 218 28.59 5.70 -16.64
N ILE A 219 27.88 4.57 -16.55
CA ILE A 219 28.44 3.24 -16.76
C ILE A 219 29.04 3.15 -18.16
N PHE A 220 28.29 3.54 -19.19
CA PHE A 220 28.77 3.47 -20.58
C PHE A 220 29.84 4.52 -20.90
N GLU A 221 29.72 5.70 -20.31
CA GLU A 221 30.79 6.71 -20.43
C GLU A 221 32.11 6.20 -19.86
N LYS A 222 32.09 5.63 -18.65
CA LYS A 222 33.27 5.03 -18.03
C LYS A 222 33.81 3.86 -18.83
N LEU A 223 32.96 3.02 -19.35
CA LEU A 223 33.31 1.88 -20.17
C LEU A 223 34.07 2.31 -21.45
N LYS A 224 33.69 3.44 -22.06
CA LYS A 224 34.36 4.01 -23.24
C LYS A 224 35.69 4.69 -22.91
N GLN A 225 35.81 5.25 -21.68
CA GLN A 225 36.99 5.95 -21.24
C GLN A 225 38.10 5.00 -20.74
N ASP A 226 37.73 4.05 -19.88
CA ASP A 226 38.67 3.16 -19.20
C ASP A 226 37.95 1.86 -18.76
N GLU A 227 38.15 0.81 -19.53
CA GLU A 227 37.55 -0.50 -19.25
C GLU A 227 38.18 -1.20 -18.04
N GLU A 228 39.46 -0.90 -17.72
CA GLU A 228 40.20 -1.57 -16.65
C GLU A 228 39.60 -1.25 -15.28
N VAL A 229 38.98 -0.08 -15.13
CA VAL A 229 38.25 0.32 -13.89
C VAL A 229 37.18 -0.69 -13.48
N PHE A 230 36.55 -1.37 -14.45
CA PHE A 230 35.55 -2.39 -14.13
C PHE A 230 36.18 -3.62 -13.46
N ALA A 231 37.37 -4.03 -13.90
CA ALA A 231 38.09 -5.13 -13.26
C ALA A 231 38.52 -4.78 -11.84
N ASP A 232 39.01 -3.53 -11.63
CA ASP A 232 39.39 -3.02 -10.31
C ASP A 232 38.19 -3.00 -9.30
N LYS A 233 36.98 -2.84 -9.81
CA LYS A 233 35.72 -2.90 -9.04
C LYS A 233 35.15 -4.31 -8.94
N GLY A 234 35.87 -5.33 -9.36
CA GLY A 234 35.46 -6.72 -9.30
C GLY A 234 34.37 -7.14 -10.30
N ILE A 235 34.14 -6.32 -11.33
CA ILE A 235 33.22 -6.63 -12.42
C ILE A 235 33.89 -7.64 -13.37
N LYS A 236 33.20 -8.75 -13.60
CA LYS A 236 33.74 -9.82 -14.46
C LYS A 236 33.84 -9.39 -15.94
N PRO A 237 34.89 -9.82 -16.68
CA PRO A 237 35.02 -9.49 -18.11
C PRO A 237 33.80 -9.79 -18.96
N ARG A 238 33.10 -10.90 -18.66
CA ARG A 238 31.81 -11.25 -19.33
C ARG A 238 30.77 -10.14 -19.19
N VAL A 239 30.67 -9.49 -18.01
CA VAL A 239 29.69 -8.40 -17.80
C VAL A 239 30.05 -7.21 -18.65
N VAL A 240 31.35 -6.89 -18.75
CA VAL A 240 31.84 -5.81 -19.60
C VAL A 240 31.50 -6.07 -21.08
N THR A 241 31.66 -7.29 -21.55
CA THR A 241 31.25 -7.70 -22.90
C THR A 241 29.74 -7.51 -23.10
N LEU A 242 28.91 -8.00 -22.15
CA LEU A 242 27.45 -7.86 -22.23
C LEU A 242 27.02 -6.38 -22.27
N LEU A 243 27.67 -5.51 -21.50
CA LEU A 243 27.39 -4.07 -21.53
C LEU A 243 27.73 -3.49 -22.92
N LYS A 244 28.89 -3.79 -23.47
CA LYS A 244 29.29 -3.31 -24.79
C LYS A 244 28.35 -3.69 -25.93
N GLU A 245 27.83 -4.91 -25.85
CA GLU A 245 26.94 -5.47 -26.87
C GLU A 245 25.50 -4.94 -26.74
N ASN A 246 25.09 -4.38 -25.57
CA ASN A 246 23.72 -4.05 -25.27
C ASN A 246 23.53 -2.61 -24.74
N GLU A 247 24.39 -1.67 -25.15
CA GLU A 247 24.28 -0.26 -24.70
C GLU A 247 22.92 0.35 -25.07
N GLU A 248 22.52 0.20 -26.34
CA GLU A 248 21.25 0.75 -26.83
C GLU A 248 20.05 0.14 -26.11
N GLU A 249 20.07 -1.17 -25.85
CA GLU A 249 19.02 -1.88 -25.15
C GLU A 249 18.89 -1.41 -23.67
N ALA A 250 20.02 -1.20 -22.99
CA ALA A 250 20.01 -0.70 -21.61
C ALA A 250 19.40 0.71 -21.51
N ILE A 251 19.77 1.60 -22.43
CA ILE A 251 19.25 2.97 -22.49
C ILE A 251 17.76 2.95 -22.86
N PHE A 252 17.36 2.12 -23.81
CA PHE A 252 15.97 1.95 -24.21
C PHE A 252 15.13 1.40 -23.05
N SER A 253 15.60 0.36 -22.39
CA SER A 253 14.95 -0.24 -21.23
C SER A 253 14.80 0.75 -20.07
N LYS A 254 15.84 1.58 -19.81
CA LYS A 254 15.74 2.67 -18.84
C LYS A 254 14.66 3.67 -19.25
N THR A 255 14.60 4.06 -20.53
CA THR A 255 13.58 5.00 -21.03
C THR A 255 12.16 4.49 -20.79
N LEU A 256 11.93 3.19 -20.92
CA LEU A 256 10.63 2.58 -20.60
C LEU A 256 10.34 2.55 -19.10
N ALA A 257 11.37 2.41 -18.26
CA ALA A 257 11.24 2.33 -16.82
C ALA A 257 11.09 3.70 -16.12
N ILE A 258 11.46 4.79 -16.78
CA ILE A 258 11.35 6.15 -16.20
C ILE A 258 9.89 6.56 -16.09
N ILE A 259 9.50 7.01 -14.89
CA ILE A 259 8.24 7.71 -14.68
C ILE A 259 8.38 9.13 -15.24
N ARG A 260 7.53 9.48 -16.20
CA ARG A 260 7.51 10.81 -16.80
C ARG A 260 6.91 11.84 -15.83
N GLN A 261 7.36 13.08 -15.98
CA GLN A 261 6.99 14.19 -15.10
C GLN A 261 6.40 15.38 -15.88
N ASP A 262 5.93 15.10 -17.09
CA ASP A 262 5.44 16.09 -18.05
C ASP A 262 4.07 15.72 -18.65
N ALA A 263 3.29 14.90 -17.93
CA ALA A 263 1.92 14.58 -18.36
C ALA A 263 1.08 15.87 -18.45
N PRO A 264 0.23 16.00 -19.50
CA PRO A 264 -0.53 17.23 -19.75
C PRO A 264 -1.76 17.32 -18.82
N ILE A 265 -1.50 17.50 -17.51
CA ILE A 265 -2.52 17.66 -16.48
C ILE A 265 -2.52 19.09 -15.94
N ASP A 266 -3.71 19.60 -15.66
CA ASP A 266 -3.88 20.86 -14.92
C ASP A 266 -4.05 20.53 -13.43
N PHE A 267 -2.97 20.65 -12.68
CA PHE A 267 -2.93 20.40 -11.23
C PHE A 267 -2.41 21.62 -10.50
N SER A 268 -3.15 22.00 -9.46
CA SER A 268 -2.73 22.97 -8.44
C SER A 268 -3.27 22.54 -7.08
N LEU A 269 -2.58 22.91 -6.00
CA LEU A 269 -3.10 22.65 -4.66
C LEU A 269 -4.41 23.41 -4.44
N PRO A 270 -5.47 22.73 -3.97
CA PRO A 270 -6.74 23.40 -3.68
C PRO A 270 -6.56 24.52 -2.63
N ALA A 271 -7.34 25.59 -2.74
CA ALA A 271 -7.35 26.66 -1.76
C ALA A 271 -7.86 26.20 -0.39
N GLN A 272 -8.83 25.29 -0.38
CA GLN A 272 -9.38 24.64 0.82
C GLN A 272 -8.76 23.28 1.02
N THR A 273 -8.55 22.91 2.28
CA THR A 273 -8.06 21.57 2.63
C THR A 273 -9.17 20.54 2.46
N TRP A 274 -8.79 19.29 2.24
CA TRP A 274 -9.76 18.19 2.11
C TRP A 274 -10.68 18.04 3.34
N PRO A 275 -10.20 18.16 4.61
CA PRO A 275 -11.08 18.12 5.78
C PRO A 275 -12.17 19.21 5.80
N GLU A 276 -11.92 20.36 5.16
CA GLU A 276 -12.91 21.44 5.10
C GLU A 276 -14.04 21.16 4.11
N THR A 277 -13.75 20.38 3.04
CA THR A 277 -14.68 20.09 1.95
C THR A 277 -15.32 18.70 2.05
N PHE A 278 -14.79 17.82 2.90
CA PHE A 278 -15.27 16.45 3.03
C PHE A 278 -16.71 16.36 3.56
N SER A 279 -17.51 15.51 2.93
CA SER A 279 -18.90 15.23 3.31
C SER A 279 -19.09 13.73 3.62
N PRO A 280 -19.23 13.33 4.89
CA PRO A 280 -19.51 11.93 5.25
C PRO A 280 -20.77 11.38 4.56
N ALA A 281 -21.81 12.22 4.39
CA ALA A 281 -23.08 11.81 3.78
C ALA A 281 -22.91 11.27 2.34
N SER A 282 -21.99 11.83 1.55
CA SER A 282 -21.70 11.35 0.21
C SER A 282 -21.10 9.93 0.22
N VAL A 283 -20.19 9.67 1.18
CA VAL A 283 -19.57 8.37 1.36
C VAL A 283 -20.56 7.35 1.91
N GLU A 284 -21.40 7.73 2.88
CA GLU A 284 -22.46 6.88 3.42
C GLU A 284 -23.42 6.42 2.33
N LYS A 285 -23.76 7.31 1.40
CA LYS A 285 -24.63 6.99 0.28
C LYS A 285 -24.02 5.88 -0.58
N ILE A 286 -22.80 6.04 -1.07
CA ILE A 286 -22.17 5.03 -1.93
C ILE A 286 -21.88 3.73 -1.17
N PHE A 287 -21.50 3.78 0.10
CA PHE A 287 -21.33 2.58 0.92
C PHE A 287 -22.64 1.84 1.15
N SER A 288 -23.75 2.56 1.25
CA SER A 288 -25.08 1.94 1.35
C SER A 288 -25.50 1.28 0.03
N GLU A 289 -25.20 1.91 -1.12
CA GLU A 289 -25.44 1.34 -2.45
C GLU A 289 -24.62 0.06 -2.67
N LEU A 290 -23.36 0.04 -2.22
CA LEU A 290 -22.45 -1.11 -2.31
C LEU A 290 -22.63 -2.13 -1.18
N GLU A 291 -23.58 -1.90 -0.28
CA GLU A 291 -23.87 -2.74 0.89
C GLU A 291 -22.69 -2.89 1.89
N PHE A 292 -21.81 -1.88 1.96
CA PHE A 292 -20.67 -1.87 2.88
C PHE A 292 -21.07 -1.45 4.31
N ARG A 293 -21.98 -2.21 4.93
CA ARG A 293 -22.58 -1.88 6.24
C ARG A 293 -21.55 -1.59 7.32
N SER A 294 -20.49 -2.38 7.38
CA SER A 294 -19.40 -2.19 8.36
C SER A 294 -18.61 -0.90 8.15
N LEU A 295 -18.52 -0.38 6.91
CA LEU A 295 -17.81 0.85 6.60
C LEU A 295 -18.67 2.09 6.84
N VAL A 296 -20.00 1.98 6.74
CA VAL A 296 -20.94 3.08 7.06
C VAL A 296 -20.77 3.52 8.50
N GLY A 297 -20.68 2.59 9.45
CA GLY A 297 -20.42 2.92 10.87
C GLY A 297 -19.07 3.61 11.06
N ARG A 298 -18.02 3.08 10.38
CA ARG A 298 -16.67 3.60 10.50
C ARG A 298 -16.49 5.01 9.92
N ILE A 299 -17.20 5.38 8.85
CA ILE A 299 -17.08 6.72 8.26
C ILE A 299 -17.64 7.80 9.20
N LYS A 300 -18.67 7.47 9.96
CA LYS A 300 -19.26 8.37 10.98
C LYS A 300 -18.28 8.67 12.12
N SER A 301 -17.47 7.68 12.49
CA SER A 301 -16.45 7.82 13.54
C SER A 301 -15.11 8.40 13.05
N LEU A 302 -14.96 8.67 11.75
CA LEU A 302 -13.74 9.21 11.18
C LEU A 302 -13.61 10.69 11.55
N LYS A 303 -12.82 10.99 12.61
CA LYS A 303 -12.52 12.36 13.05
C LYS A 303 -11.58 13.03 12.04
N ILE A 304 -12.16 13.72 11.05
CA ILE A 304 -11.43 14.34 9.94
C ILE A 304 -11.00 15.77 10.26
N LYS A 305 -11.72 16.46 11.13
CA LYS A 305 -11.33 17.80 11.57
C LYS A 305 -10.41 17.69 12.78
N ASP A 306 -9.20 18.23 12.64
CA ASP A 306 -8.31 18.50 13.78
C ASP A 306 -8.96 19.56 14.69
N GLU A 307 -9.90 19.14 15.47
CA GLU A 307 -9.97 19.72 16.80
C GLU A 307 -8.87 19.01 17.58
N LEU A 308 -7.77 19.74 17.85
CA LEU A 308 -6.81 19.40 18.88
C LEU A 308 -7.57 19.26 20.21
N LYS A 309 -8.17 18.11 20.40
CA LYS A 309 -8.70 17.69 21.69
C LYS A 309 -7.72 16.68 22.24
N ASP A 310 -6.92 17.22 23.15
CA ASP A 310 -6.24 16.52 24.22
C ASP A 310 -7.07 15.28 24.62
N GLU A 311 -6.46 14.09 24.73
CA GLU A 311 -7.15 12.86 25.21
C GLU A 311 -7.85 13.08 26.56
N SER A 312 -7.50 14.15 27.29
CA SER A 312 -8.21 14.64 28.48
C SER A 312 -9.57 15.28 28.16
N LYS A 313 -9.90 15.61 26.90
CA LYS A 313 -11.19 16.23 26.50
C LYS A 313 -12.26 15.25 26.03
N ASP A 314 -11.93 14.01 25.68
CA ASP A 314 -12.93 12.96 25.41
C ASP A 314 -13.77 12.67 26.66
N LEU A 315 -13.24 12.96 27.84
CA LEU A 315 -13.96 12.98 29.10
C LEU A 315 -14.96 14.15 29.22
N ALA A 316 -14.77 15.23 28.46
CA ALA A 316 -15.59 16.44 28.59
C ALA A 316 -16.80 16.47 27.62
N GLU A 317 -16.77 15.73 26.51
CA GLU A 317 -17.86 15.73 25.52
C GLU A 317 -18.92 14.65 25.77
N THR A 318 -18.51 13.47 26.24
CA THR A 318 -19.47 12.40 26.59
C THR A 318 -19.89 12.47 28.06
N GLY A 319 -19.11 13.14 28.91
CA GLY A 319 -19.34 13.18 30.37
C GLY A 319 -19.11 11.81 31.04
N PHE A 320 -18.61 10.80 30.31
CA PHE A 320 -18.42 9.44 30.78
C PHE A 320 -16.97 9.01 30.72
N ALA A 321 -16.52 8.22 31.69
CA ALA A 321 -15.17 7.66 31.65
C ALA A 321 -15.06 6.60 30.52
N PRO A 322 -13.94 6.55 29.78
CA PRO A 322 -13.72 5.59 28.70
C PRO A 322 -13.95 4.12 29.11
N GLN A 323 -13.60 3.78 30.34
CA GLN A 323 -13.82 2.46 30.93
C GLN A 323 -15.31 2.11 31.10
N ASP A 324 -16.16 3.12 31.35
CA ASP A 324 -17.60 2.89 31.48
C ASP A 324 -18.26 2.69 30.11
N ILE A 325 -17.82 3.45 29.10
CA ILE A 325 -18.22 3.25 27.70
C ILE A 325 -17.80 1.84 27.24
N ARG A 326 -16.54 1.44 27.51
CA ARG A 326 -16.04 0.09 27.19
C ARG A 326 -16.89 -1.01 27.85
N ARG A 327 -17.25 -0.82 29.11
CA ARG A 327 -18.07 -1.78 29.87
C ARG A 327 -19.43 -1.98 29.21
N VAL A 328 -20.15 -0.91 28.90
CA VAL A 328 -21.44 -0.98 28.21
C VAL A 328 -21.29 -1.48 26.78
N GLY A 329 -20.19 -1.09 26.11
CA GLY A 329 -19.83 -1.58 24.78
C GLY A 329 -19.70 -3.10 24.71
N VAL A 330 -19.07 -3.74 25.70
CA VAL A 330 -18.98 -5.22 25.76
C VAL A 330 -20.38 -5.86 25.96
N MET A 331 -21.27 -5.23 26.75
CA MET A 331 -22.65 -5.72 26.86
C MET A 331 -23.40 -5.64 25.53
N VAL A 332 -23.22 -4.54 24.78
CA VAL A 332 -23.81 -4.36 23.46
C VAL A 332 -23.23 -5.35 22.45
N TRP A 333 -21.92 -5.59 22.48
CA TRP A 333 -21.26 -6.61 21.65
C TRP A 333 -21.81 -8.02 21.92
N LEU A 334 -22.05 -8.39 23.17
CA LEU A 334 -22.71 -9.67 23.51
C LEU A 334 -24.10 -9.78 22.92
N LEU A 335 -24.83 -8.67 22.80
CA LEU A 335 -26.17 -8.60 22.23
C LEU A 335 -26.18 -8.58 20.71
N ASN A 336 -25.12 -7.99 20.11
CA ASN A 336 -24.93 -7.87 18.68
C ASN A 336 -23.40 -7.97 18.37
N SER A 337 -22.95 -9.17 17.99
CA SER A 337 -21.55 -9.49 17.72
C SER A 337 -20.96 -8.78 16.49
N ASP A 338 -21.79 -8.16 15.65
CA ASP A 338 -21.32 -7.36 14.52
C ASP A 338 -20.66 -6.04 14.97
N LEU A 339 -20.99 -5.58 16.18
CA LEU A 339 -20.40 -4.40 16.83
C LEU A 339 -19.18 -4.82 17.67
N THR A 340 -18.02 -5.04 17.06
CA THR A 340 -16.83 -5.61 17.73
C THR A 340 -16.19 -4.69 18.77
N VAL A 341 -16.22 -3.36 18.55
CA VAL A 341 -15.72 -2.32 19.47
C VAL A 341 -16.69 -1.14 19.46
N PRO A 342 -17.86 -1.25 20.11
CA PRO A 342 -18.88 -0.20 20.04
C PRO A 342 -18.38 1.11 20.66
N THR A 343 -18.55 2.19 19.91
CA THR A 343 -18.37 3.58 20.38
C THR A 343 -19.59 4.00 21.21
N TRP A 344 -19.53 5.21 21.83
CA TRP A 344 -20.71 5.73 22.52
C TRP A 344 -21.89 5.93 21.57
N GLU A 345 -21.63 6.39 20.36
CA GLU A 345 -22.65 6.58 19.32
C GLU A 345 -23.28 5.25 18.90
N ASP A 346 -22.49 4.18 18.76
CA ASP A 346 -22.99 2.84 18.45
C ASP A 346 -23.90 2.31 19.58
N ILE A 347 -23.50 2.57 20.84
CA ILE A 347 -24.29 2.21 22.03
C ILE A 347 -25.61 2.97 22.02
N GLN A 348 -25.59 4.29 21.77
CA GLN A 348 -26.79 5.12 21.67
C GLN A 348 -27.73 4.61 20.57
N GLN A 349 -27.19 4.35 19.38
CA GLN A 349 -27.97 3.88 18.25
C GLN A 349 -28.60 2.51 18.52
N PHE A 350 -27.86 1.61 19.17
CA PHE A 350 -28.33 0.26 19.48
C PHE A 350 -29.38 0.26 20.60
N THR A 351 -29.17 1.08 21.62
CA THR A 351 -30.05 1.11 22.83
C THR A 351 -31.18 2.12 22.72
N GLY A 352 -31.06 3.15 21.89
CA GLY A 352 -31.96 4.29 21.82
C GLY A 352 -31.90 5.19 23.06
N CYS A 353 -30.81 5.12 23.86
CA CYS A 353 -30.66 5.84 25.13
C CYS A 353 -29.70 7.01 25.00
N ASP A 354 -30.03 8.14 25.63
CA ASP A 354 -29.18 9.36 25.62
C ASP A 354 -28.20 9.41 26.81
N SER A 355 -28.29 8.48 27.75
CA SER A 355 -27.40 8.38 28.90
C SER A 355 -26.78 6.99 29.02
N LEU A 356 -25.52 6.94 29.46
CA LEU A 356 -24.79 5.69 29.64
C LEU A 356 -25.45 4.78 30.69
N LEU A 357 -26.03 5.38 31.73
CA LEU A 357 -26.73 4.64 32.78
C LEU A 357 -28.02 3.95 32.27
N GLU A 358 -28.75 4.63 31.37
CA GLU A 358 -29.92 4.04 30.73
C GLU A 358 -29.56 2.97 29.75
N ALA A 359 -28.49 3.20 28.93
CA ALA A 359 -27.96 2.22 28.01
C ALA A 359 -27.49 0.94 28.74
N GLU A 360 -26.82 1.11 29.90
CA GLU A 360 -26.40 -0.01 30.74
C GLU A 360 -27.60 -0.81 31.26
N LYS A 361 -28.62 -0.12 31.79
CA LYS A 361 -29.85 -0.78 32.24
C LYS A 361 -30.59 -1.53 31.14
N PHE A 362 -30.66 -0.91 29.95
CA PHE A 362 -31.22 -1.52 28.76
C PHE A 362 -30.45 -2.80 28.38
N ALA A 363 -29.12 -2.69 28.27
CA ALA A 363 -28.26 -3.81 27.89
C ALA A 363 -28.36 -4.97 28.88
N LEU A 364 -28.37 -4.70 30.20
CA LEU A 364 -28.54 -5.73 31.23
C LEU A 364 -29.90 -6.42 31.12
N ALA A 365 -30.98 -5.68 30.85
CA ALA A 365 -32.31 -6.25 30.67
C ALA A 365 -32.37 -7.17 29.43
N GLU A 366 -31.78 -6.75 28.31
CA GLU A 366 -31.73 -7.56 27.08
C GLU A 366 -30.83 -8.79 27.23
N LEU A 367 -29.66 -8.66 27.91
CA LEU A 367 -28.82 -9.82 28.25
C LEU A 367 -29.57 -10.87 29.05
N LYS A 368 -30.35 -10.45 30.05
CA LYS A 368 -31.21 -11.36 30.85
C LYS A 368 -32.26 -12.02 29.99
N LYS A 369 -32.94 -11.27 29.12
CA LYS A 369 -33.95 -11.77 28.21
C LYS A 369 -33.38 -12.81 27.22
N LYS A 370 -32.15 -12.58 26.72
CA LYS A 370 -31.44 -13.51 25.83
C LYS A 370 -30.68 -14.61 26.56
N LYS A 371 -30.75 -14.69 27.90
CA LYS A 371 -30.02 -15.66 28.76
C LYS A 371 -28.51 -15.56 28.65
N LEU A 372 -28.00 -14.37 28.40
CA LEU A 372 -26.57 -14.05 28.32
C LEU A 372 -26.05 -13.38 29.62
N ASP A 373 -26.92 -13.19 30.60
CA ASP A 373 -26.60 -12.56 31.89
C ASP A 373 -25.45 -13.27 32.62
N LYS A 374 -25.39 -14.59 32.57
CA LYS A 374 -24.29 -15.36 33.16
C LYS A 374 -22.99 -15.17 32.41
N VAL A 375 -23.02 -15.08 31.09
CA VAL A 375 -21.79 -14.80 30.29
C VAL A 375 -21.25 -13.45 30.70
N TRP A 376 -22.12 -12.46 30.84
CA TRP A 376 -21.72 -11.14 31.33
C TRP A 376 -21.13 -11.18 32.73
N THR A 377 -21.85 -11.72 33.69
CA THR A 377 -21.49 -11.64 35.11
C THR A 377 -20.34 -12.55 35.52
N GLU A 378 -20.23 -13.73 34.91
CA GLU A 378 -19.26 -14.75 35.32
C GLU A 378 -17.99 -14.73 34.42
N ILE A 379 -18.05 -14.15 33.21
CA ILE A 379 -16.94 -14.17 32.25
C ILE A 379 -16.48 -12.75 31.91
N GLU A 380 -17.33 -11.98 31.17
CA GLU A 380 -16.90 -10.73 30.57
C GLU A 380 -16.61 -9.61 31.58
N ALA A 381 -17.50 -9.39 32.51
CA ALA A 381 -17.33 -8.34 33.51
C ALA A 381 -16.08 -8.57 34.41
N PRO A 382 -15.79 -9.79 34.88
CA PRO A 382 -14.54 -10.08 35.62
C PRO A 382 -13.28 -9.95 34.77
N LEU A 383 -13.34 -10.17 33.44
CA LEU A 383 -12.19 -10.08 32.54
C LEU A 383 -11.78 -8.63 32.27
N LEU A 384 -12.70 -7.68 32.22
CA LEU A 384 -12.42 -6.29 31.90
C LEU A 384 -11.26 -5.69 32.70
N PRO A 385 -11.27 -5.72 34.05
CA PRO A 385 -10.18 -5.15 34.85
C PRO A 385 -8.85 -5.91 34.68
N ILE A 386 -8.90 -7.19 34.32
CA ILE A 386 -7.70 -8.01 34.08
C ILE A 386 -7.06 -7.58 32.76
N ILE A 387 -7.89 -7.41 31.71
CA ILE A 387 -7.44 -6.99 30.39
C ILE A 387 -6.87 -5.57 30.46
N GLU A 388 -7.56 -4.62 31.10
CA GLU A 388 -7.08 -3.25 31.32
C GLU A 388 -5.72 -3.21 32.01
N LYS A 389 -5.53 -4.02 33.05
CA LYS A 389 -4.28 -4.13 33.75
C LYS A 389 -3.17 -4.74 32.89
N ALA A 390 -3.50 -5.71 32.04
CA ALA A 390 -2.58 -6.32 31.11
C ALA A 390 -2.15 -5.35 30.00
N GLU A 391 -3.11 -4.62 29.42
CA GLU A 391 -2.87 -3.59 28.41
C GLU A 391 -1.99 -2.45 28.94
N LYS A 392 -2.30 -1.96 30.15
CA LYS A 392 -1.51 -0.92 30.81
C LYS A 392 -0.08 -1.36 31.15
N ARG A 393 0.09 -2.63 31.50
CA ARG A 393 1.41 -3.21 31.79
C ARG A 393 2.24 -3.45 30.52
N GLY A 394 1.57 -3.88 29.43
CA GLY A 394 2.22 -4.30 28.20
C GLY A 394 3.05 -5.58 28.35
N ILE A 395 3.76 -5.95 27.29
CA ILE A 395 4.67 -7.09 27.23
C ILE A 395 6.05 -6.57 26.86
N LEU A 396 7.05 -6.93 27.67
CA LEU A 396 8.45 -6.60 27.37
C LEU A 396 8.93 -7.49 26.22
N VAL A 397 9.40 -6.86 25.15
CA VAL A 397 9.96 -7.53 23.97
C VAL A 397 11.45 -7.19 23.86
N ASP A 398 12.30 -8.21 23.74
CA ASP A 398 13.71 -8.02 23.43
C ASP A 398 13.88 -7.76 21.92
N ALA A 399 13.90 -6.48 21.57
CA ALA A 399 14.05 -6.05 20.18
C ALA A 399 15.40 -6.47 19.56
N ASN A 400 16.46 -6.56 20.37
CA ASN A 400 17.78 -6.98 19.88
C ASN A 400 17.82 -8.47 19.58
N TYR A 401 17.21 -9.28 20.45
CA TYR A 401 17.05 -10.71 20.19
C TYR A 401 16.27 -10.96 18.90
N LEU A 402 15.15 -10.29 18.73
CA LEU A 402 14.34 -10.43 17.51
C LEU A 402 15.07 -10.00 16.23
N LYS A 403 15.84 -8.91 16.29
CA LYS A 403 16.68 -8.47 15.16
C LYS A 403 17.76 -9.50 14.81
N ASN A 404 18.41 -10.08 15.80
CA ASN A 404 19.42 -11.11 15.58
C ASN A 404 18.78 -12.39 15.02
N LEU A 405 17.66 -12.81 15.60
CA LEU A 405 16.90 -13.96 15.12
C LEU A 405 16.46 -13.77 13.66
N ALA A 406 15.98 -12.58 13.30
CA ALA A 406 15.63 -12.26 11.91
C ALA A 406 16.83 -12.38 10.97
N LYS A 407 18.02 -11.87 11.36
CA LYS A 407 19.24 -12.02 10.56
C LYS A 407 19.62 -13.48 10.36
N ASP A 408 19.56 -14.29 11.42
CA ASP A 408 19.89 -15.72 11.37
C ASP A 408 18.94 -16.47 10.45
N TYR A 409 17.64 -16.17 10.53
CA TYR A 409 16.65 -16.78 9.63
C TYR A 409 16.82 -16.34 8.18
N HIS A 410 17.09 -15.07 7.90
CA HIS A 410 17.36 -14.59 6.54
C HIS A 410 18.61 -15.28 5.95
N HIS A 411 19.67 -15.43 6.76
CA HIS A 411 20.88 -16.13 6.31
C HIS A 411 20.60 -17.61 5.99
N LYS A 412 19.86 -18.30 6.85
CA LYS A 412 19.47 -19.69 6.62
C LYS A 412 18.57 -19.86 5.39
N LEU A 413 17.62 -18.93 5.22
CA LEU A 413 16.72 -18.91 4.06
C LEU A 413 17.51 -18.74 2.77
N ALA A 414 18.37 -17.72 2.69
CA ALA A 414 19.20 -17.47 1.53
C ALA A 414 20.11 -18.67 1.18
N LYS A 415 20.62 -19.37 2.20
CA LYS A 415 21.40 -20.59 1.99
C LYS A 415 20.56 -21.70 1.37
N LEU A 416 19.37 -21.96 1.89
CA LEU A 416 18.44 -22.96 1.36
C LEU A 416 17.97 -22.62 -0.04
N GLU A 417 17.66 -21.34 -0.32
CA GLU A 417 17.31 -20.88 -1.67
C GLU A 417 18.45 -21.16 -2.67
N ASN A 418 19.69 -20.85 -2.30
CA ASN A 418 20.84 -21.13 -3.15
C ASN A 418 21.04 -22.65 -3.39
N GLU A 419 20.89 -23.48 -2.35
CA GLU A 419 20.97 -24.94 -2.47
C GLU A 419 19.89 -25.47 -3.45
N ILE A 420 18.67 -24.92 -3.40
CA ILE A 420 17.60 -25.29 -4.33
C ILE A 420 17.95 -24.84 -5.75
N TYR A 421 18.43 -23.62 -5.95
CA TYR A 421 18.82 -23.13 -7.28
C TYR A 421 19.99 -23.89 -7.87
N GLU A 422 20.98 -24.27 -7.06
CA GLU A 422 22.08 -25.13 -7.49
C GLU A 422 21.58 -26.53 -7.89
N PHE A 423 20.65 -27.10 -7.13
CA PHE A 423 20.07 -28.40 -7.43
C PHE A 423 19.24 -28.39 -8.73
N VAL A 424 18.47 -27.35 -8.94
CA VAL A 424 17.59 -27.20 -10.14
C VAL A 424 18.41 -26.74 -11.35
N GLY A 425 19.53 -26.05 -11.15
CA GLY A 425 20.39 -25.49 -12.20
C GLY A 425 19.89 -24.16 -12.77
N GLU A 426 18.86 -23.53 -12.15
CA GLU A 426 18.36 -22.22 -12.53
C GLU A 426 17.73 -21.50 -11.34
N ILE A 427 17.62 -20.16 -11.43
CA ILE A 427 16.95 -19.32 -10.45
C ILE A 427 15.51 -19.12 -10.89
N PHE A 428 14.57 -19.37 -9.99
CA PHE A 428 13.15 -19.14 -10.20
C PHE A 428 12.49 -18.62 -8.92
N ASN A 429 11.27 -18.11 -9.02
CA ASN A 429 10.56 -17.62 -7.84
C ASN A 429 9.94 -18.77 -7.05
N LEU A 430 10.60 -19.16 -5.96
CA LEU A 430 10.14 -20.21 -5.03
C LEU A 430 8.75 -19.93 -4.41
N ASN A 431 8.34 -18.67 -4.34
CA ASN A 431 7.03 -18.27 -3.85
C ASN A 431 5.94 -18.26 -4.95
N SER A 432 6.30 -18.61 -6.20
CA SER A 432 5.36 -18.76 -7.30
C SER A 432 4.92 -20.20 -7.45
N PRO A 433 3.68 -20.58 -7.08
CA PRO A 433 3.20 -21.96 -7.26
C PRO A 433 3.30 -22.46 -8.69
N LYS A 434 3.13 -21.56 -9.67
CA LYS A 434 3.26 -21.88 -11.11
C LYS A 434 4.69 -22.26 -11.47
N GLN A 435 5.67 -21.41 -11.18
CA GLN A 435 7.07 -21.67 -11.48
C GLN A 435 7.60 -22.88 -10.69
N LEU A 436 7.19 -23.01 -9.44
CA LEU A 436 7.53 -24.19 -8.64
C LEU A 436 6.94 -25.47 -9.24
N GLY A 437 5.70 -25.43 -9.74
CA GLY A 437 5.07 -26.53 -10.45
C GLY A 437 5.80 -26.90 -11.74
N GLU A 438 6.15 -25.94 -12.57
CA GLU A 438 6.94 -26.13 -13.81
C GLU A 438 8.29 -26.79 -13.50
N VAL A 439 8.98 -26.31 -12.45
CA VAL A 439 10.27 -26.89 -12.04
C VAL A 439 10.10 -28.32 -11.53
N LEU A 440 9.15 -28.57 -10.64
CA LEU A 440 8.95 -29.87 -10.01
C LEU A 440 8.45 -30.93 -11.01
N PHE A 441 7.46 -30.60 -11.82
CA PHE A 441 6.76 -31.56 -12.66
C PHE A 441 7.33 -31.64 -14.08
N ASP A 442 7.59 -30.49 -14.73
CA ASP A 442 8.03 -30.47 -16.12
C ASP A 442 9.54 -30.68 -16.24
N LYS A 443 10.34 -30.07 -15.35
CA LYS A 443 11.80 -30.14 -15.43
C LYS A 443 12.40 -31.31 -14.65
N LEU A 444 11.97 -31.48 -13.39
CA LEU A 444 12.48 -32.56 -12.53
C LEU A 444 11.71 -33.90 -12.72
N GLY A 445 10.60 -33.90 -13.47
CA GLY A 445 9.82 -35.09 -13.79
C GLY A 445 9.17 -35.76 -12.58
N LEU A 446 8.94 -35.03 -11.50
CA LEU A 446 8.29 -35.56 -10.30
C LEU A 446 6.82 -35.84 -10.62
N SER A 447 6.32 -37.02 -10.30
CA SER A 447 4.91 -37.34 -10.49
C SER A 447 4.08 -36.73 -9.37
N ALA A 448 3.05 -35.93 -9.72
CA ALA A 448 2.00 -35.53 -8.79
C ALA A 448 1.18 -36.79 -8.45
N LYS A 449 1.58 -37.52 -7.41
CA LYS A 449 0.70 -38.54 -6.81
C LYS A 449 -0.20 -37.75 -5.82
N GLY A 450 -1.47 -37.54 -6.24
CA GLY A 450 -2.54 -37.11 -5.36
C GLY A 450 -2.88 -38.13 -4.31
#